data_49d2086a7ad9a88cfd99e42cde27aded
#
_entry.id   49d2086a7ad9a88cfd99e42cde27aded
#
_cell.length_a   1.000
_cell.length_b   1.000
_cell.length_c   1.000
_cell.angle_alpha   90.00
_cell.angle_beta   90.00
_cell.angle_gamma   90.00
#
_symmetry.space_group_name_H-M   'P 1'
#
loop_
_entity.id
_entity.type
_entity.pdbx_description
1 polymer ?
#
loop_
_entity_poly.entity_id
_entity_poly.type
_entity_poly.pdbx_seq_one_letter_code
_entity_poly.pdbx_strand_id
1 'polypeptide(L)'
;MAKKKQITVIMSLHEIDLAQKIADKIICVKGDTISHFGKPEEIFEENMIRELYEINNGFFDPLFGSIELPKPEGEAKTFVICGNGTGIPIFRQLQKEHTPFIAGILYTNDVDYRLARLLADQVITEKPFMEISGETFQKALKAMESCDRVICTSVPVGSCNKRLGELIDAAKKSGKAEFV
;
A
#
# COMPACT_ATOMS: atom_id res chain seq x y z
N MET A 1 -21.00 12.29 23.15
CA MET A 1 -22.38 12.62 23.61
C MET A 1 -22.94 11.51 24.51
N ALA A 2 -22.89 10.26 24.10
CA ALA A 2 -23.39 9.11 24.86
C ALA A 2 -22.78 9.00 26.29
N LYS A 3 -21.46 9.06 26.41
CA LYS A 3 -20.75 9.00 27.72
C LYS A 3 -21.20 10.09 28.69
N LYS A 4 -21.45 11.34 28.23
CA LYS A 4 -21.92 12.44 29.08
C LYS A 4 -23.36 12.24 29.57
N LYS A 5 -24.18 11.52 28.83
CA LYS A 5 -25.60 11.25 29.14
C LYS A 5 -25.79 9.87 29.77
N GLN A 6 -24.74 9.08 29.95
CA GLN A 6 -24.80 7.69 30.46
C GLN A 6 -25.81 6.81 29.70
N ILE A 7 -25.86 6.96 28.37
CA ILE A 7 -26.74 6.15 27.51
C ILE A 7 -25.89 5.18 26.70
N THR A 8 -26.45 3.99 26.47
CA THR A 8 -25.90 3.03 25.51
C THR A 8 -26.52 3.29 24.15
N VAL A 9 -25.68 3.37 23.11
CA VAL A 9 -26.10 3.49 21.71
C VAL A 9 -25.69 2.23 20.98
N ILE A 10 -26.65 1.56 20.35
CA ILE A 10 -26.41 0.42 19.47
C ILE A 10 -26.71 0.89 18.05
N MET A 11 -25.78 0.67 17.12
CA MET A 11 -25.95 1.03 15.71
C MET A 11 -25.41 -0.07 14.80
N SER A 12 -26.03 -0.23 13.65
CA SER A 12 -25.53 -1.09 12.59
C SER A 12 -24.66 -0.27 11.63
N LEU A 13 -23.46 -0.74 11.35
CA LEU A 13 -22.50 -0.08 10.47
C LEU A 13 -21.94 -1.09 9.48
N HIS A 14 -21.79 -0.67 8.24
CA HIS A 14 -21.10 -1.43 7.19
C HIS A 14 -19.67 -0.93 6.92
N GLU A 15 -19.33 0.25 7.44
CA GLU A 15 -18.04 0.89 7.27
C GLU A 15 -17.11 0.50 8.42
N ILE A 16 -16.11 -0.34 8.10
CA ILE A 16 -15.16 -0.88 9.07
C ILE A 16 -14.37 0.25 9.76
N ASP A 17 -13.87 1.21 8.98
CA ASP A 17 -13.05 2.30 9.50
C ASP A 17 -13.83 3.23 10.43
N LEU A 18 -15.10 3.46 10.15
CA LEU A 18 -15.98 4.23 11.02
C LEU A 18 -16.28 3.45 12.31
N ALA A 19 -16.59 2.15 12.21
CA ALA A 19 -16.81 1.32 13.38
C ALA A 19 -15.60 1.30 14.31
N GLN A 20 -14.39 1.17 13.75
CA GLN A 20 -13.14 1.22 14.50
C GLN A 20 -12.93 2.53 15.26
N LYS A 21 -13.32 3.67 14.65
CA LYS A 21 -13.10 5.00 15.22
C LYS A 21 -14.07 5.39 16.32
N ILE A 22 -15.31 4.91 16.26
CA ILE A 22 -16.38 5.42 17.15
C ILE A 22 -16.92 4.42 18.15
N ALA A 23 -16.74 3.11 17.94
CA ALA A 23 -17.31 2.09 18.81
C ALA A 23 -16.45 1.84 20.06
N ASP A 24 -17.09 1.69 21.21
CA ASP A 24 -16.45 1.18 22.43
C ASP A 24 -16.35 -0.36 22.41
N LYS A 25 -17.33 -1.02 21.75
CA LYS A 25 -17.40 -2.45 21.51
C LYS A 25 -18.06 -2.75 20.19
N ILE A 26 -17.69 -3.88 19.58
CA ILE A 26 -18.19 -4.32 18.30
C ILE A 26 -18.81 -5.70 18.44
N ILE A 27 -19.92 -5.88 17.77
CA ILE A 27 -20.60 -7.16 17.60
C ILE A 27 -20.58 -7.45 16.10
N CYS A 28 -19.87 -8.52 15.71
CA CYS A 28 -19.86 -8.98 14.32
C CYS A 28 -20.99 -9.98 14.12
N VAL A 29 -21.87 -9.69 13.17
CA VAL A 29 -22.98 -10.57 12.80
C VAL A 29 -22.72 -11.15 11.43
N LYS A 30 -22.82 -12.50 11.34
CA LYS A 30 -22.70 -13.23 10.08
C LYS A 30 -23.92 -14.14 9.93
N GLY A 31 -24.74 -13.83 8.92
CA GLY A 31 -26.03 -14.50 8.78
C GLY A 31 -26.94 -14.19 9.97
N ASP A 32 -27.35 -15.19 10.69
CA ASP A 32 -28.22 -15.15 11.86
C ASP A 32 -27.48 -15.32 13.20
N THR A 33 -26.14 -15.30 13.17
CA THR A 33 -25.31 -15.57 14.35
C THR A 33 -24.35 -14.43 14.66
N ILE A 34 -24.01 -14.31 15.95
CA ILE A 34 -22.91 -13.47 16.40
C ILE A 34 -21.62 -14.26 16.22
N SER A 35 -20.76 -13.83 15.28
CA SER A 35 -19.48 -14.50 15.04
C SER A 35 -18.40 -14.02 16.03
N HIS A 36 -18.36 -12.71 16.31
CA HIS A 36 -17.36 -12.13 17.21
C HIS A 36 -17.96 -10.99 18.04
N PHE A 37 -17.37 -10.79 19.23
CA PHE A 37 -17.71 -9.70 20.13
C PHE A 37 -16.47 -9.26 20.89
N GLY A 38 -16.10 -7.99 20.83
CA GLY A 38 -14.92 -7.49 21.49
C GLY A 38 -14.72 -5.99 21.32
N LYS A 39 -13.54 -5.53 21.68
CA LYS A 39 -13.11 -4.15 21.40
C LYS A 39 -12.66 -4.01 19.95
N PRO A 40 -12.67 -2.77 19.39
CA PRO A 40 -12.17 -2.54 18.04
C PRO A 40 -10.78 -3.12 17.79
N GLU A 41 -9.86 -2.96 18.74
CA GLU A 41 -8.47 -3.43 18.61
C GLU A 41 -8.36 -4.97 18.51
N GLU A 42 -9.32 -5.69 19.07
CA GLU A 42 -9.40 -7.16 19.06
C GLU A 42 -10.06 -7.69 17.77
N ILE A 43 -11.03 -6.91 17.24
CA ILE A 43 -11.84 -7.33 16.09
C ILE A 43 -11.16 -6.95 14.76
N PHE A 44 -10.44 -5.81 14.69
CA PHE A 44 -9.82 -5.34 13.45
C PHE A 44 -8.40 -5.88 13.23
N GLU A 45 -8.12 -7.08 13.68
CA GLU A 45 -6.95 -7.83 13.25
C GLU A 45 -7.17 -8.41 11.84
N GLU A 46 -6.10 -8.52 11.06
CA GLU A 46 -6.14 -8.93 9.65
C GLU A 46 -6.87 -10.27 9.46
N ASN A 47 -6.59 -11.26 10.30
CA ASN A 47 -7.19 -12.59 10.20
C ASN A 47 -8.70 -12.57 10.48
N MET A 48 -9.14 -11.80 11.46
CA MET A 48 -10.55 -11.67 11.85
C MET A 48 -11.37 -11.02 10.72
N ILE A 49 -10.84 -9.96 10.12
CA ILE A 49 -11.51 -9.27 8.99
C ILE A 49 -11.58 -10.19 7.76
N ARG A 50 -10.53 -10.94 7.48
CA ARG A 50 -10.53 -11.93 6.39
C ARG A 50 -11.63 -12.98 6.57
N GLU A 51 -11.80 -13.48 7.79
CA GLU A 51 -12.84 -14.45 8.11
C GLU A 51 -14.26 -13.84 8.06
N LEU A 52 -14.43 -12.65 8.61
CA LEU A 52 -15.73 -11.95 8.66
C LEU A 52 -16.27 -11.63 7.27
N TYR A 53 -15.39 -11.18 6.36
CA TYR A 53 -15.77 -10.79 4.99
C TYR A 53 -15.50 -11.87 3.96
N GLU A 54 -15.11 -13.08 4.38
CA GLU A 54 -14.79 -14.21 3.49
C GLU A 54 -13.79 -13.84 2.39
N ILE A 55 -12.76 -13.04 2.76
CA ILE A 55 -11.75 -12.58 1.82
C ILE A 55 -10.87 -13.77 1.42
N ASN A 56 -11.26 -14.48 0.37
CA ASN A 56 -10.51 -15.61 -0.14
C ASN A 56 -9.27 -15.15 -0.93
N ASN A 57 -9.38 -14.02 -1.61
CA ASN A 57 -8.31 -13.42 -2.42
C ASN A 57 -8.15 -11.95 -2.04
N GLY A 58 -6.98 -11.58 -1.49
CA GLY A 58 -6.68 -10.20 -1.11
C GLY A 58 -6.21 -10.07 0.33
N PHE A 59 -5.93 -8.83 0.72
CA PHE A 59 -5.43 -8.46 2.02
C PHE A 59 -6.24 -7.30 2.59
N PHE A 60 -6.58 -7.35 3.86
CA PHE A 60 -7.11 -6.17 4.54
C PHE A 60 -5.94 -5.34 5.07
N ASP A 61 -5.84 -4.10 4.65
CA ASP A 61 -4.87 -3.16 5.22
C ASP A 61 -5.55 -2.28 6.28
N PRO A 62 -5.22 -2.48 7.57
CA PRO A 62 -5.85 -1.72 8.65
C PRO A 62 -5.46 -0.23 8.66
N LEU A 63 -4.36 0.17 8.01
CA LEU A 63 -3.98 1.58 7.90
C LEU A 63 -4.86 2.32 6.90
N PHE A 64 -5.12 1.68 5.75
CA PHE A 64 -6.00 2.26 4.72
C PHE A 64 -7.47 1.93 4.95
N GLY A 65 -7.79 0.99 5.86
CA GLY A 65 -9.15 0.51 6.11
C GLY A 65 -9.78 -0.13 4.87
N SER A 66 -8.97 -0.65 3.96
CA SER A 66 -9.41 -1.17 2.65
C SER A 66 -8.94 -2.60 2.42
N ILE A 67 -9.71 -3.30 1.57
CA ILE A 67 -9.30 -4.60 1.05
C ILE A 67 -8.50 -4.34 -0.22
N GLU A 68 -7.26 -4.80 -0.24
CA GLU A 68 -6.41 -4.78 -1.42
C GLU A 68 -6.48 -6.13 -2.12
N LEU A 69 -6.66 -6.12 -3.44
CA LEU A 69 -6.70 -7.32 -4.25
C LEU A 69 -5.29 -7.93 -4.41
N PRO A 70 -5.18 -9.22 -4.80
CA PRO A 70 -3.87 -9.85 -4.99
C PRO A 70 -3.01 -9.10 -6.01
N LYS A 71 -1.69 -9.22 -5.86
CA LYS A 71 -0.76 -8.68 -6.85
C LYS A 71 -0.98 -9.33 -8.22
N PRO A 72 -0.76 -8.59 -9.33
CA PRO A 72 -0.78 -9.15 -10.67
C PRO A 72 0.26 -10.25 -10.83
N GLU A 73 -0.09 -11.32 -11.55
CA GLU A 73 0.82 -12.42 -11.86
C GLU A 73 1.53 -12.18 -13.20
N GLY A 74 2.74 -12.69 -13.33
CA GLY A 74 3.53 -12.62 -14.56
C GLY A 74 4.88 -11.91 -14.38
N GLU A 75 5.61 -11.74 -15.48
CA GLU A 75 6.90 -11.04 -15.48
C GLU A 75 6.69 -9.52 -15.39
N ALA A 76 7.33 -8.88 -14.42
CA ALA A 76 7.25 -7.44 -14.27
C ALA A 76 8.10 -6.71 -15.33
N LYS A 77 7.45 -5.97 -16.22
CA LYS A 77 8.07 -5.14 -17.27
C LYS A 77 7.83 -3.65 -17.07
N THR A 78 7.19 -3.26 -16.00
CA THR A 78 6.96 -1.87 -15.61
C THR A 78 7.72 -1.54 -14.33
N PHE A 79 8.51 -0.47 -14.36
CA PHE A 79 9.18 0.06 -13.18
C PHE A 79 8.49 1.34 -12.71
N VAL A 80 8.23 1.48 -11.41
CA VAL A 80 7.56 2.67 -10.85
C VAL A 80 8.52 3.40 -9.90
N ILE A 81 8.87 4.64 -10.25
CA ILE A 81 9.63 5.55 -9.39
C ILE A 81 8.62 6.44 -8.68
N CYS A 82 8.50 6.29 -7.36
CA CYS A 82 7.50 6.97 -6.54
C CYS A 82 7.99 7.16 -5.10
N GLY A 83 7.16 7.74 -4.28
CA GLY A 83 7.36 7.97 -2.85
C GLY A 83 6.41 9.04 -2.32
N ASN A 84 6.30 9.14 -1.01
CA ASN A 84 5.48 10.15 -0.33
C ASN A 84 3.99 10.11 -0.72
N GLY A 85 3.45 8.90 -0.96
CA GLY A 85 2.05 8.68 -1.32
C GLY A 85 1.73 8.81 -2.81
N THR A 86 2.69 9.18 -3.65
CA THR A 86 2.46 9.39 -5.09
C THR A 86 2.32 8.08 -5.86
N GLY A 87 2.80 6.96 -5.31
CA GLY A 87 2.72 5.63 -5.90
C GLY A 87 1.38 4.93 -5.72
N ILE A 88 0.64 5.22 -4.64
CA ILE A 88 -0.61 4.52 -4.29
C ILE A 88 -1.61 4.47 -5.46
N PRO A 89 -1.96 5.57 -6.14
CA PRO A 89 -2.89 5.56 -7.27
C PRO A 89 -2.38 4.68 -8.42
N ILE A 90 -1.08 4.76 -8.70
CA ILE A 90 -0.43 4.02 -9.78
C ILE A 90 -0.45 2.51 -9.51
N PHE A 91 -0.12 2.09 -8.29
CA PHE A 91 -0.12 0.69 -7.90
C PHE A 91 -1.51 0.06 -8.05
N ARG A 92 -2.57 0.77 -7.61
CA ARG A 92 -3.95 0.32 -7.76
C ARG A 92 -4.41 0.30 -9.22
N GLN A 93 -3.92 1.25 -10.03
CA GLN A 93 -4.20 1.24 -11.46
C GLN A 93 -3.54 0.02 -12.14
N LEU A 94 -2.25 -0.21 -11.92
CA LEU A 94 -1.52 -1.35 -12.47
C LEU A 94 -2.11 -2.69 -12.01
N GLN A 95 -2.56 -2.77 -10.76
CA GLN A 95 -3.26 -3.92 -10.23
C GLN A 95 -4.59 -4.18 -10.98
N LYS A 96 -5.39 -3.14 -11.23
CA LYS A 96 -6.63 -3.23 -12.03
C LYS A 96 -6.37 -3.66 -13.48
N GLU A 97 -5.25 -3.23 -14.04
CA GLU A 97 -4.81 -3.56 -15.40
C GLU A 97 -4.12 -4.94 -15.47
N HIS A 98 -4.04 -5.66 -14.35
CA HIS A 98 -3.30 -6.92 -14.23
C HIS A 98 -1.85 -6.82 -14.75
N THR A 99 -1.22 -5.66 -14.53
CA THR A 99 0.14 -5.36 -14.98
C THR A 99 1.14 -5.53 -13.83
N PRO A 100 2.00 -6.57 -13.84
CA PRO A 100 3.04 -6.74 -12.85
C PRO A 100 4.07 -5.60 -12.91
N PHE A 101 4.55 -5.15 -11.76
CA PHE A 101 5.48 -4.04 -11.69
C PHE A 101 6.52 -4.19 -10.58
N ILE A 102 7.62 -3.46 -10.75
CA ILE A 102 8.67 -3.27 -9.74
C ILE A 102 8.54 -1.84 -9.21
N ALA A 103 8.58 -1.64 -7.90
CA ALA A 103 8.58 -0.33 -7.29
C ALA A 103 9.93 -0.02 -6.63
N GLY A 104 10.41 1.19 -6.77
CA GLY A 104 11.64 1.62 -6.09
C GLY A 104 12.15 2.99 -6.55
N ILE A 105 13.03 3.57 -5.80
CA ILE A 105 13.54 3.16 -4.49
C ILE A 105 12.63 3.73 -3.43
N LEU A 106 12.10 2.89 -2.56
CA LEU A 106 11.21 3.31 -1.47
C LEU A 106 11.92 3.17 -0.11
N TYR A 107 11.75 4.13 0.77
CA TYR A 107 12.12 3.95 2.17
C TYR A 107 11.11 3.02 2.86
N THR A 108 11.59 2.18 3.77
CA THR A 108 10.69 1.21 4.45
C THR A 108 9.67 1.84 5.39
N ASN A 109 9.79 3.14 5.69
CA ASN A 109 8.80 3.94 6.42
C ASN A 109 7.94 4.83 5.51
N ASP A 110 8.11 4.76 4.18
CA ASP A 110 7.25 5.47 3.23
C ASP A 110 5.86 4.84 3.20
N VAL A 111 4.83 5.67 3.07
CA VAL A 111 3.44 5.20 2.96
C VAL A 111 3.22 4.34 1.72
N ASP A 112 3.92 4.63 0.63
CA ASP A 112 3.88 3.84 -0.61
C ASP A 112 4.46 2.44 -0.42
N TYR A 113 5.49 2.29 0.43
CA TYR A 113 6.13 1.00 0.68
C TYR A 113 5.15 -0.07 1.16
N ARG A 114 4.21 0.32 2.02
CA ARG A 114 3.24 -0.61 2.59
C ARG A 114 2.38 -1.25 1.50
N LEU A 115 1.86 -0.44 0.58
CA LEU A 115 1.03 -0.93 -0.52
C LEU A 115 1.88 -1.61 -1.60
N ALA A 116 3.06 -1.05 -1.93
CA ALA A 116 3.98 -1.67 -2.89
C ALA A 116 4.35 -3.10 -2.49
N ARG A 117 4.57 -3.35 -1.20
CA ARG A 117 4.90 -4.69 -0.68
C ARG A 117 3.80 -5.73 -0.92
N LEU A 118 2.54 -5.29 -1.03
CA LEU A 118 1.39 -6.17 -1.29
C LEU A 118 1.15 -6.37 -2.79
N LEU A 119 1.35 -5.33 -3.60
CA LEU A 119 0.93 -5.30 -5.00
C LEU A 119 2.07 -5.45 -6.01
N ALA A 120 3.29 -5.02 -5.68
CA ALA A 120 4.43 -5.14 -6.57
C ALA A 120 5.00 -6.56 -6.59
N ASP A 121 5.57 -6.96 -7.71
CA ASP A 121 6.35 -8.20 -7.80
C ASP A 121 7.64 -8.09 -7.01
N GLN A 122 8.32 -6.95 -7.11
CA GLN A 122 9.52 -6.63 -6.36
C GLN A 122 9.46 -5.18 -5.86
N VAL A 123 9.96 -4.98 -4.62
CA VAL A 123 10.16 -3.62 -4.07
C VAL A 123 11.64 -3.44 -3.73
N ILE A 124 12.23 -2.39 -4.29
CA ILE A 124 13.61 -2.02 -3.98
C ILE A 124 13.58 -0.94 -2.90
N THR A 125 14.21 -1.23 -1.77
CA THR A 125 14.07 -0.42 -0.57
C THR A 125 15.39 0.09 -0.02
N GLU A 126 15.30 1.21 0.68
CA GLU A 126 16.37 1.73 1.52
C GLU A 126 15.88 1.91 2.96
N LYS A 127 16.82 1.97 3.91
CA LYS A 127 16.52 2.19 5.33
C LYS A 127 16.03 3.63 5.56
N PRO A 128 15.09 3.84 6.49
CA PRO A 128 14.58 5.17 6.82
C PRO A 128 15.70 6.16 7.16
N PHE A 129 15.56 7.38 6.67
CA PHE A 129 16.46 8.51 6.97
C PHE A 129 17.93 8.34 6.54
N MET A 130 18.27 7.27 5.86
CA MET A 130 19.60 7.07 5.29
C MET A 130 19.70 7.62 3.88
N GLU A 131 20.88 8.00 3.45
CA GLU A 131 21.13 8.23 2.02
C GLU A 131 20.96 6.93 1.25
N ILE A 132 20.37 6.99 0.06
CA ILE A 132 20.28 5.81 -0.81
C ILE A 132 21.69 5.31 -1.09
N SER A 133 21.96 4.06 -0.72
CA SER A 133 23.28 3.44 -0.89
C SER A 133 23.60 3.22 -2.37
N GLY A 134 24.92 3.10 -2.68
CA GLY A 134 25.34 2.77 -4.05
C GLY A 134 24.80 1.41 -4.50
N GLU A 135 24.75 0.44 -3.60
CA GLU A 135 24.21 -0.90 -3.87
C GLU A 135 22.72 -0.84 -4.23
N THR A 136 21.91 -0.18 -3.39
CA THR A 136 20.48 -0.01 -3.64
C THR A 136 20.21 0.72 -4.96
N PHE A 137 20.98 1.78 -5.24
CA PHE A 137 20.88 2.50 -6.51
C PHE A 137 21.17 1.62 -7.73
N GLN A 138 22.29 0.86 -7.71
CA GLN A 138 22.64 -0.03 -8.80
C GLN A 138 21.62 -1.14 -9.01
N LYS A 139 21.05 -1.66 -7.92
CA LYS A 139 19.97 -2.64 -7.99
C LYS A 139 18.73 -2.06 -8.66
N ALA A 140 18.36 -0.82 -8.32
CA ALA A 140 17.21 -0.13 -8.93
C ALA A 140 17.45 0.18 -10.40
N LEU A 141 18.64 0.67 -10.74
CA LEU A 141 19.03 0.97 -12.12
C LEU A 141 18.93 -0.28 -13.00
N LYS A 142 19.53 -1.39 -12.55
CA LYS A 142 19.48 -2.67 -13.28
C LYS A 142 18.06 -3.20 -13.46
N ALA A 143 17.23 -3.12 -12.42
CA ALA A 143 15.83 -3.53 -12.52
C ALA A 143 15.02 -2.64 -13.47
N MET A 144 15.24 -1.32 -13.42
CA MET A 144 14.62 -0.36 -14.33
C MET A 144 15.03 -0.61 -15.80
N GLU A 145 16.31 -0.89 -16.06
CA GLU A 145 16.82 -1.20 -17.41
C GLU A 145 16.19 -2.45 -18.01
N SER A 146 15.87 -3.46 -17.18
CA SER A 146 15.19 -4.69 -17.62
C SER A 146 13.70 -4.52 -17.93
N CYS A 147 13.11 -3.37 -17.55
CA CYS A 147 11.72 -3.07 -17.83
C CYS A 147 11.54 -2.36 -19.19
N ASP A 148 10.36 -2.54 -19.77
CA ASP A 148 9.99 -1.91 -21.05
C ASP A 148 9.38 -0.51 -20.85
N ARG A 149 8.82 -0.26 -19.65
CA ARG A 149 8.11 0.97 -19.27
C ARG A 149 8.60 1.45 -17.90
N VAL A 150 8.76 2.77 -17.74
CA VAL A 150 9.09 3.40 -16.46
C VAL A 150 8.07 4.51 -16.17
N ILE A 151 7.35 4.38 -15.07
CA ILE A 151 6.42 5.41 -14.60
C ILE A 151 7.13 6.23 -13.52
N CYS A 152 7.27 7.53 -13.77
CA CYS A 152 7.85 8.48 -12.82
C CYS A 152 6.73 9.35 -12.25
N THR A 153 6.47 9.23 -10.97
CA THR A 153 5.52 10.13 -10.29
C THR A 153 6.21 11.43 -9.87
N SER A 154 5.42 12.40 -9.41
CA SER A 154 5.93 13.68 -8.89
C SER A 154 6.53 13.55 -7.47
N VAL A 155 7.37 12.53 -7.27
CA VAL A 155 8.02 12.28 -5.98
C VAL A 155 9.01 13.41 -5.63
N PRO A 156 8.96 13.95 -4.40
CA PRO A 156 9.89 15.00 -3.99
C PRO A 156 11.30 14.44 -3.80
N VAL A 157 12.29 15.15 -4.37
CA VAL A 157 13.71 14.82 -4.25
C VAL A 157 14.41 15.80 -3.32
N GLY A 158 15.10 15.30 -2.32
CA GLY A 158 15.86 16.07 -1.33
C GLY A 158 17.25 15.49 -1.06
N SER A 159 17.89 15.95 0.02
CA SER A 159 19.26 15.54 0.35
C SER A 159 19.43 14.05 0.60
N CYS A 160 18.50 13.41 1.30
CA CYS A 160 18.59 11.98 1.62
C CYS A 160 18.36 11.08 0.40
N ASN A 161 17.46 11.50 -0.50
CA ASN A 161 17.08 10.72 -1.68
C ASN A 161 17.56 11.31 -3.01
N LYS A 162 18.63 12.11 -3.02
CA LYS A 162 19.16 12.74 -4.25
C LYS A 162 19.42 11.74 -5.38
N ARG A 163 19.83 10.51 -5.06
CA ARG A 163 19.99 9.43 -6.03
C ARG A 163 18.70 8.98 -6.69
N LEU A 164 17.54 9.28 -6.10
CA LEU A 164 16.26 9.08 -6.77
C LEU A 164 16.13 10.04 -7.97
N GLY A 165 16.64 11.27 -7.83
CA GLY A 165 16.76 12.20 -8.96
C GLY A 165 17.67 11.68 -10.08
N GLU A 166 18.81 11.07 -9.72
CA GLU A 166 19.70 10.42 -10.70
C GLU A 166 19.00 9.25 -11.42
N LEU A 167 18.17 8.48 -10.71
CA LEU A 167 17.37 7.39 -11.28
C LEU A 167 16.31 7.93 -12.25
N ILE A 168 15.62 9.03 -11.88
CA ILE A 168 14.67 9.72 -12.75
C ILE A 168 15.35 10.24 -14.02
N ASP A 169 16.55 10.81 -13.89
CA ASP A 169 17.30 11.30 -15.05
C ASP A 169 17.79 10.13 -15.95
N ALA A 170 18.14 8.98 -15.37
CA ALA A 170 18.44 7.77 -16.13
C ALA A 170 17.18 7.27 -16.87
N ALA A 171 16.01 7.30 -16.21
CA ALA A 171 14.73 6.94 -16.83
C ALA A 171 14.40 7.84 -18.03
N LYS A 172 14.58 9.17 -17.90
CA LYS A 172 14.42 10.10 -19.02
C LYS A 172 15.30 9.76 -20.21
N LYS A 173 16.59 9.47 -19.95
CA LYS A 173 17.57 9.13 -20.99
C LYS A 173 17.25 7.81 -21.69
N SER A 174 16.61 6.88 -21.03
CA SER A 174 16.25 5.58 -21.63
C SER A 174 15.14 5.68 -22.69
N GLY A 175 14.38 6.80 -22.73
CA GLY A 175 13.23 6.98 -23.60
C GLY A 175 12.00 6.16 -23.23
N LYS A 176 12.02 5.46 -22.08
CA LYS A 176 10.93 4.59 -21.60
C LYS A 176 10.07 5.28 -20.51
N ALA A 177 10.43 6.51 -20.11
CA ALA A 177 9.82 7.20 -18.98
C ALA A 177 8.52 7.90 -19.34
N GLU A 178 7.48 7.66 -18.54
CA GLU A 178 6.22 8.39 -18.52
C GLU A 178 6.14 9.17 -17.22
N PHE A 179 5.77 10.45 -17.28
CA PHE A 179 5.65 11.33 -16.12
C PHE A 179 4.17 11.56 -15.79
N VAL A 180 3.77 11.31 -14.55
CA VAL A 180 2.40 11.40 -14.06
C VAL A 180 2.31 12.15 -12.72
#